data_8009c73dc8ca6aabd52760912cd3947d
#
_entry.id   8009c73dc8ca6aabd52760912cd3947d
#
_cell.length_a   1.000
_cell.length_b   1.000
_cell.length_c   1.000
_cell.angle_alpha   90.00
_cell.angle_beta   90.00
_cell.angle_gamma   90.00
#
_symmetry.space_group_name_H-M   'P 1'
#
loop_
_entity.id
_entity.type
_entity.pdbx_description
1 polymer ?
#
loop_
_entity_poly.entity_id
_entity_poly.type
_entity_poly.pdbx_seq_one_letter_code
_entity_poly.pdbx_strand_id
1 'polypeptide(L)'
;MNAAVISPKRLLESWRTHRLLILTVVFLIFGILSPLIAKLMPELLKGGLGGIKVAVPKPTSLDAWTQYYKNITQMGIYVFALMLGGCVSQEIQQGTLVNLVTKGLPRWTVIVGKAIVGMLLWIWITSLAFLVTWAYTAYYFPDTRSPHVVLAFLPLLVFGLFFLSLIVFGSTLATNNYGGLLLTIVVMALLYLAQMVKSWQHANPVALIGDNMKILVNSDALTKLMPAMVIAVVAAVVLFFAAIKLLDRKKL
;
A
#
# COMPACT_ATOMS: atom_id res chain seq x y z
N MET A 1 7.75 -26.82 12.45
CA MET A 1 7.60 -25.47 11.85
C MET A 1 8.81 -24.66 12.31
N ASN A 2 9.86 -24.62 11.46
CA ASN A 2 11.17 -24.14 11.90
C ASN A 2 11.18 -22.63 12.14
N ALA A 3 11.57 -22.20 13.33
CA ALA A 3 11.75 -20.81 13.75
C ALA A 3 12.71 -19.97 12.84
N ALA A 4 13.36 -20.62 11.87
CA ALA A 4 14.22 -20.00 10.85
C ALA A 4 13.44 -19.11 9.85
N VAL A 5 12.11 -19.21 9.76
CA VAL A 5 11.29 -18.41 8.83
C VAL A 5 11.18 -16.96 9.32
N ILE A 6 11.18 -16.76 10.64
CA ILE A 6 11.16 -15.45 11.27
C ILE A 6 12.47 -15.24 12.04
N SER A 7 13.59 -15.33 11.33
CA SER A 7 14.88 -15.00 11.95
C SER A 7 14.91 -13.49 12.23
N PRO A 8 15.16 -13.04 13.48
CA PRO A 8 15.35 -11.64 13.81
C PRO A 8 16.44 -10.97 12.96
N LYS A 9 17.36 -11.74 12.39
CA LYS A 9 18.39 -11.27 11.44
C LYS A 9 17.77 -10.70 10.15
N ARG A 10 16.66 -11.23 9.63
CA ARG A 10 15.99 -10.70 8.41
C ARG A 10 15.22 -9.40 8.67
N LEU A 11 14.64 -9.25 9.86
CA LEU A 11 14.09 -7.97 10.31
C LEU A 11 15.20 -6.94 10.48
N LEU A 12 16.34 -7.35 11.06
CA LEU A 12 17.53 -6.51 11.20
C LEU A 12 18.18 -6.14 9.85
N GLU A 13 18.15 -7.01 8.84
CA GLU A 13 18.61 -6.68 7.48
C GLU A 13 17.70 -5.65 6.79
N SER A 14 16.40 -5.70 7.02
CA SER A 14 15.45 -4.66 6.55
C SER A 14 15.72 -3.32 7.26
N TRP A 15 16.08 -3.36 8.53
CA TRP A 15 16.51 -2.18 9.29
C TRP A 15 17.87 -1.61 8.77
N ARG A 16 18.84 -2.49 8.49
CA ARG A 16 20.17 -2.10 7.96
C ARG A 16 20.12 -1.50 6.55
N THR A 17 19.13 -1.80 5.75
CA THR A 17 19.01 -1.31 4.36
C THR A 17 18.38 0.08 4.24
N HIS A 18 18.16 0.82 5.32
CA HIS A 18 17.49 2.14 5.34
C HIS A 18 16.08 2.16 4.71
N ARG A 19 15.60 1.04 4.14
CA ARG A 19 14.29 0.94 3.48
C ARG A 19 13.14 1.21 4.44
N LEU A 20 13.20 0.62 5.65
CA LEU A 20 12.20 0.85 6.69
C LEU A 20 12.21 2.32 7.12
N LEU A 21 13.39 2.91 7.31
CA LEU A 21 13.52 4.29 7.73
C LEU A 21 12.94 5.23 6.67
N ILE A 22 13.32 5.05 5.40
CA ILE A 22 12.81 5.87 4.29
C ILE A 22 11.29 5.76 4.19
N LEU A 23 10.73 4.55 4.20
CA LEU A 23 9.27 4.34 4.15
C LEU A 23 8.57 4.99 5.34
N THR A 24 9.11 4.79 6.56
CA THR A 24 8.53 5.38 7.77
C THR A 24 8.53 6.90 7.72
N VAL A 25 9.65 7.52 7.31
CA VAL A 25 9.75 8.99 7.19
C VAL A 25 8.79 9.52 6.13
N VAL A 26 8.74 8.91 4.95
CA VAL A 26 7.85 9.36 3.86
C VAL A 26 6.38 9.28 4.28
N PHE A 27 5.96 8.15 4.89
CA PHE A 27 4.57 7.98 5.31
C PHE A 27 4.23 8.88 6.52
N LEU A 28 5.18 9.15 7.40
CA LEU A 28 5.02 10.10 8.49
C LEU A 28 4.81 11.53 7.94
N ILE A 29 5.59 11.92 6.93
CA ILE A 29 5.39 13.19 6.22
C ILE A 29 3.99 13.26 5.61
N PHE A 30 3.51 12.21 4.95
CA PHE A 30 2.13 12.17 4.43
C PHE A 30 1.08 12.31 5.53
N GLY A 31 1.31 11.67 6.70
CA GLY A 31 0.43 11.78 7.86
C GLY A 31 0.33 13.22 8.39
N ILE A 32 1.43 13.95 8.46
CA ILE A 32 1.48 15.35 8.91
C ILE A 32 0.92 16.30 7.85
N LEU A 33 1.34 16.12 6.59
CA LEU A 33 0.96 17.03 5.49
C LEU A 33 -0.54 16.96 5.18
N SER A 34 -1.19 15.80 5.38
CA SER A 34 -2.60 15.64 5.01
C SER A 34 -3.53 16.63 5.73
N PRO A 35 -3.57 16.70 7.07
CA PRO A 35 -4.39 17.68 7.76
C PRO A 35 -3.86 19.11 7.61
N LEU A 36 -2.55 19.28 7.46
CA LEU A 36 -1.96 20.61 7.27
C LEU A 36 -2.37 21.22 5.93
N ILE A 37 -2.28 20.48 4.83
CA ILE A 37 -2.73 20.92 3.51
C ILE A 37 -4.24 21.21 3.52
N ALA A 38 -5.05 20.35 4.13
CA ALA A 38 -6.49 20.57 4.26
C ALA A 38 -6.78 21.90 4.97
N LYS A 39 -6.04 22.22 6.04
CA LYS A 39 -6.18 23.49 6.78
C LYS A 39 -5.76 24.70 5.98
N LEU A 40 -4.65 24.61 5.23
CA LEU A 40 -4.07 25.73 4.48
C LEU A 40 -4.72 25.93 3.11
N MET A 41 -5.49 24.95 2.60
CA MET A 41 -6.09 25.00 1.26
C MET A 41 -6.89 26.28 1.01
N PRO A 42 -7.74 26.82 1.93
CA PRO A 42 -8.45 28.07 1.70
C PRO A 42 -7.53 29.27 1.52
N GLU A 43 -6.42 29.32 2.24
CA GLU A 43 -5.44 30.42 2.15
C GLU A 43 -4.64 30.34 0.85
N LEU A 44 -4.23 29.13 0.45
CA LEU A 44 -3.53 28.90 -0.81
C LEU A 44 -4.40 29.27 -2.02
N LEU A 45 -5.70 28.94 -1.99
CA LEU A 45 -6.63 29.30 -3.06
C LEU A 45 -6.86 30.82 -3.12
N LYS A 46 -6.98 31.50 -1.97
CA LYS A 46 -7.14 32.96 -1.94
C LYS A 46 -5.89 33.69 -2.46
N GLY A 47 -4.69 33.19 -2.12
CA GLY A 47 -3.42 33.77 -2.56
C GLY A 47 -3.11 33.52 -4.04
N GLY A 48 -3.52 32.39 -4.59
CA GLY A 48 -3.23 31.99 -5.97
C GLY A 48 -4.15 32.59 -7.04
N LEU A 49 -5.33 33.11 -6.66
CA LEU A 49 -6.36 33.55 -7.61
C LEU A 49 -6.39 35.10 -7.85
N GLY A 50 -5.31 35.82 -7.55
CA GLY A 50 -5.14 37.19 -7.99
C GLY A 50 -6.29 38.16 -7.64
N GLY A 51 -6.94 37.98 -6.47
CA GLY A 51 -7.99 38.90 -6.02
C GLY A 51 -9.44 38.47 -6.35
N ILE A 52 -9.66 37.31 -6.98
CA ILE A 52 -11.00 36.74 -7.17
C ILE A 52 -11.53 36.25 -5.83
N LYS A 53 -12.63 36.87 -5.34
CA LYS A 53 -13.31 36.41 -4.12
C LYS A 53 -14.05 35.08 -4.36
N VAL A 54 -13.34 33.98 -4.26
CA VAL A 54 -13.96 32.64 -4.25
C VAL A 54 -14.40 32.33 -2.82
N ALA A 55 -15.68 32.06 -2.63
CA ALA A 55 -16.19 31.56 -1.35
C ALA A 55 -15.68 30.10 -1.14
N VAL A 56 -14.50 29.97 -0.51
CA VAL A 56 -13.94 28.66 -0.17
C VAL A 56 -14.63 28.17 1.10
N PRO A 57 -15.26 26.99 1.10
CA PRO A 57 -15.85 26.39 2.29
C PRO A 57 -14.81 26.24 3.41
N LYS A 58 -15.24 26.30 4.66
CA LYS A 58 -14.35 26.01 5.79
C LYS A 58 -13.90 24.54 5.71
N PRO A 59 -12.59 24.27 5.84
CA PRO A 59 -12.08 22.91 5.80
C PRO A 59 -12.60 22.09 6.99
N THR A 60 -12.77 20.80 6.77
CA THR A 60 -13.38 19.86 7.70
C THR A 60 -12.48 18.66 7.94
N SER A 61 -12.80 17.82 8.95
CA SER A 61 -12.11 16.55 9.17
C SER A 61 -12.14 15.63 7.93
N LEU A 62 -13.23 15.68 7.16
CA LEU A 62 -13.38 14.90 5.93
C LEU A 62 -12.33 15.28 4.88
N ASP A 63 -11.97 16.58 4.78
CA ASP A 63 -10.95 17.04 3.84
C ASP A 63 -9.56 16.52 4.23
N ALA A 64 -9.24 16.49 5.53
CA ALA A 64 -7.98 15.96 6.04
C ALA A 64 -7.85 14.45 5.75
N TRP A 65 -8.90 13.67 5.97
CA TRP A 65 -8.92 12.23 5.67
C TRP A 65 -8.88 11.96 4.16
N THR A 66 -9.59 12.76 3.37
CA THR A 66 -9.54 12.68 1.91
C THR A 66 -8.11 12.90 1.41
N GLN A 67 -7.40 13.88 1.98
CA GLN A 67 -6.01 14.15 1.61
C GLN A 67 -5.07 13.00 2.06
N TYR A 68 -5.30 12.40 3.24
CA TYR A 68 -4.57 11.22 3.69
C TYR A 68 -4.70 10.06 2.70
N TYR A 69 -5.92 9.67 2.34
CA TYR A 69 -6.13 8.58 1.39
C TYR A 69 -5.54 8.91 0.02
N LYS A 70 -5.67 10.14 -0.48
CA LYS A 70 -5.03 10.57 -1.73
C LYS A 70 -3.51 10.42 -1.68
N ASN A 71 -2.86 10.91 -0.65
CA ASN A 71 -1.40 10.81 -0.52
C ASN A 71 -0.92 9.36 -0.46
N ILE A 72 -1.59 8.51 0.32
CA ILE A 72 -1.22 7.09 0.40
C ILE A 72 -1.46 6.37 -0.93
N THR A 73 -2.60 6.61 -1.60
CA THR A 73 -2.97 5.88 -2.82
C THR A 73 -2.28 6.40 -4.07
N GLN A 74 -1.98 7.69 -4.14
CA GLN A 74 -1.33 8.30 -5.31
C GLN A 74 0.21 8.30 -5.23
N MET A 75 0.78 8.40 -4.03
CA MET A 75 2.23 8.47 -3.85
C MET A 75 2.77 7.31 -3.01
N GLY A 76 2.12 6.99 -1.88
CA GLY A 76 2.58 5.96 -0.95
C GLY A 76 2.73 4.59 -1.60
N ILE A 77 1.75 4.18 -2.41
CA ILE A 77 1.77 2.91 -3.15
C ILE A 77 2.99 2.82 -4.08
N TYR A 78 3.32 3.89 -4.81
CA TYR A 78 4.47 3.88 -5.72
C TYR A 78 5.80 3.85 -4.97
N VAL A 79 5.93 4.58 -3.86
CA VAL A 79 7.12 4.53 -3.03
C VAL A 79 7.31 3.14 -2.43
N PHE A 80 6.23 2.50 -1.98
CA PHE A 80 6.24 1.13 -1.48
C PHE A 80 6.65 0.14 -2.58
N ALA A 81 6.11 0.28 -3.80
CA ALA A 81 6.47 -0.55 -4.95
C ALA A 81 7.94 -0.38 -5.35
N LEU A 82 8.46 0.85 -5.38
CA LEU A 82 9.87 1.13 -5.68
C LEU A 82 10.81 0.44 -4.69
N MET A 83 10.48 0.47 -3.40
CA MET A 83 11.30 -0.12 -2.35
C MET A 83 11.28 -1.66 -2.35
N LEU A 84 10.16 -2.27 -2.75
CA LEU A 84 9.97 -3.72 -2.71
C LEU A 84 9.95 -4.39 -4.08
N GLY A 85 9.89 -3.63 -5.18
CA GLY A 85 9.72 -4.16 -6.54
C GLY A 85 10.80 -5.15 -6.99
N GLY A 86 12.02 -5.03 -6.44
CA GLY A 86 13.13 -5.97 -6.67
C GLY A 86 13.37 -6.98 -5.54
N CYS A 87 12.43 -7.15 -4.60
CA CYS A 87 12.69 -7.88 -3.35
C CYS A 87 13.13 -9.35 -3.54
N VAL A 88 12.70 -10.04 -4.58
CA VAL A 88 13.10 -11.41 -4.91
C VAL A 88 14.13 -11.42 -6.04
N SER A 89 13.95 -10.62 -7.09
CA SER A 89 14.84 -10.59 -8.25
C SER A 89 16.28 -10.18 -7.88
N GLN A 90 16.44 -9.26 -6.93
CA GLN A 90 17.78 -8.89 -6.43
C GLN A 90 18.51 -10.06 -5.79
N GLU A 91 17.83 -10.90 -5.00
CA GLU A 91 18.46 -12.08 -4.38
C GLU A 91 18.82 -13.15 -5.41
N ILE A 92 18.00 -13.28 -6.49
CA ILE A 92 18.32 -14.18 -7.59
C ILE A 92 19.57 -13.69 -8.33
N GLN A 93 19.65 -12.40 -8.68
CA GLN A 93 20.80 -11.83 -9.40
C GLN A 93 22.09 -11.83 -8.60
N GLN A 94 22.02 -11.60 -7.29
CA GLN A 94 23.18 -11.62 -6.41
C GLN A 94 23.66 -13.03 -6.03
N GLY A 95 22.95 -14.08 -6.48
CA GLY A 95 23.25 -15.46 -6.14
C GLY A 95 23.03 -15.81 -4.67
N THR A 96 22.48 -14.89 -3.88
CA THR A 96 22.25 -15.13 -2.44
C THR A 96 21.18 -16.19 -2.21
N LEU A 97 20.22 -16.31 -3.14
CA LEU A 97 19.18 -17.34 -3.11
C LEU A 97 19.78 -18.75 -3.33
N VAL A 98 20.77 -18.89 -4.21
CA VAL A 98 21.49 -20.15 -4.44
C VAL A 98 22.16 -20.62 -3.15
N ASN A 99 22.86 -19.71 -2.47
CA ASN A 99 23.52 -20.02 -1.20
C ASN A 99 22.56 -20.44 -0.08
N LEU A 100 21.32 -19.96 -0.09
CA LEU A 100 20.29 -20.36 0.88
C LEU A 100 19.74 -21.76 0.57
N VAL A 101 19.51 -22.05 -0.72
CA VAL A 101 19.00 -23.35 -1.18
C VAL A 101 20.04 -24.45 -0.98
N THR A 102 21.32 -24.19 -1.24
CA THR A 102 22.41 -25.16 -1.00
C THR A 102 22.59 -25.49 0.49
N LYS A 103 22.20 -24.59 1.40
CA LYS A 103 22.13 -24.82 2.84
C LYS A 103 20.87 -25.58 3.30
N GLY A 104 20.06 -26.11 2.36
CA GLY A 104 18.87 -26.91 2.66
C GLY A 104 17.60 -26.12 2.99
N LEU A 105 17.57 -24.79 2.77
CA LEU A 105 16.35 -24.02 2.96
C LEU A 105 15.40 -24.21 1.76
N PRO A 106 14.13 -24.62 1.98
CA PRO A 106 13.17 -24.75 0.90
C PRO A 106 12.84 -23.38 0.29
N ARG A 107 12.73 -23.32 -1.03
CA ARG A 107 12.56 -22.06 -1.79
C ARG A 107 11.32 -21.25 -1.38
N TRP A 108 10.22 -21.93 -1.05
CA TRP A 108 8.99 -21.29 -0.61
C TRP A 108 9.15 -20.43 0.65
N THR A 109 10.10 -20.78 1.55
CA THR A 109 10.34 -20.01 2.77
C THR A 109 10.85 -18.59 2.49
N VAL A 110 11.52 -18.40 1.36
CA VAL A 110 11.98 -17.07 0.93
C VAL A 110 10.78 -16.18 0.57
N ILE A 111 9.84 -16.72 -0.23
CA ILE A 111 8.62 -16.00 -0.63
C ILE A 111 7.78 -15.66 0.60
N VAL A 112 7.55 -16.64 1.49
CA VAL A 112 6.79 -16.43 2.74
C VAL A 112 7.46 -15.37 3.61
N GLY A 113 8.77 -15.45 3.80
CA GLY A 113 9.50 -14.47 4.60
C GLY A 113 9.40 -13.05 4.04
N LYS A 114 9.51 -12.88 2.70
CA LYS A 114 9.34 -11.56 2.04
C LYS A 114 7.92 -11.03 2.18
N ALA A 115 6.92 -11.89 2.03
CA ALA A 115 5.53 -11.50 2.16
C ALA A 115 5.19 -11.06 3.60
N ILE A 116 5.65 -11.81 4.62
CA ILE A 116 5.42 -11.46 6.02
C ILE A 116 6.09 -10.11 6.35
N VAL A 117 7.36 -9.95 6.01
CA VAL A 117 8.09 -8.69 6.27
C VAL A 117 7.45 -7.52 5.53
N GLY A 118 7.09 -7.70 4.26
CA GLY A 118 6.42 -6.67 3.46
C GLY A 118 5.05 -6.28 4.03
N MET A 119 4.27 -7.26 4.52
CA MET A 119 2.95 -7.00 5.13
C MET A 119 3.09 -6.27 6.47
N LEU A 120 4.05 -6.67 7.30
CA LEU A 120 4.35 -5.97 8.56
C LEU A 120 4.79 -4.52 8.30
N LEU A 121 5.62 -4.30 7.28
CA LEU A 121 6.01 -2.95 6.84
C LEU A 121 4.80 -2.14 6.39
N TRP A 122 3.92 -2.70 5.55
CA TRP A 122 2.71 -2.02 5.09
C TRP A 122 1.80 -1.61 6.24
N ILE A 123 1.51 -2.55 7.14
CA ILE A 123 0.69 -2.27 8.33
C ILE A 123 1.35 -1.17 9.18
N TRP A 124 2.66 -1.28 9.42
CA TRP A 124 3.40 -0.31 10.23
C TRP A 124 3.32 1.11 9.66
N ILE A 125 3.71 1.31 8.39
CA ILE A 125 3.80 2.64 7.79
C ILE A 125 2.43 3.29 7.61
N THR A 126 1.41 2.51 7.20
CA THR A 126 0.05 3.03 7.02
C THR A 126 -0.61 3.34 8.36
N SER A 127 -0.43 2.49 9.40
CA SER A 127 -0.96 2.74 10.73
C SER A 127 -0.29 3.93 11.41
N LEU A 128 1.02 4.09 11.24
CA LEU A 128 1.74 5.25 11.76
C LEU A 128 1.22 6.56 11.14
N ALA A 129 1.13 6.60 9.81
CA ALA A 129 0.58 7.75 9.10
C ALA A 129 -0.89 8.02 9.50
N PHE A 130 -1.69 6.95 9.68
CA PHE A 130 -3.07 7.04 10.14
C PHE A 130 -3.16 7.68 11.54
N LEU A 131 -2.36 7.21 12.49
CA LEU A 131 -2.35 7.72 13.87
C LEU A 131 -1.94 9.20 13.92
N VAL A 132 -0.92 9.57 13.14
CA VAL A 132 -0.47 10.97 13.04
C VAL A 132 -1.57 11.84 12.42
N THR A 133 -2.17 11.40 11.32
CA THR A 133 -3.29 12.12 10.70
C THR A 133 -4.46 12.25 11.66
N TRP A 134 -4.79 11.18 12.41
CA TRP A 134 -5.86 11.21 13.40
C TRP A 134 -5.61 12.24 14.51
N ALA A 135 -4.39 12.26 15.07
CA ALA A 135 -4.02 13.20 16.13
C ALA A 135 -4.11 14.67 15.66
N TYR A 136 -3.57 14.97 14.47
CA TYR A 136 -3.63 16.31 13.89
C TYR A 136 -5.05 16.71 13.47
N THR A 137 -5.83 15.76 12.92
CA THR A 137 -7.22 16.04 12.53
C THR A 137 -8.09 16.32 13.75
N ALA A 138 -7.94 15.56 14.82
CA ALA A 138 -8.66 15.80 16.07
C ALA A 138 -8.32 17.17 16.69
N TYR A 139 -7.06 17.63 16.53
CA TYR A 139 -6.62 18.92 17.02
C TYR A 139 -7.12 20.10 16.17
N TYR A 140 -7.08 19.98 14.83
CA TYR A 140 -7.41 21.10 13.92
C TYR A 140 -8.89 21.16 13.54
N PHE A 141 -9.59 20.04 13.53
CA PHE A 141 -10.97 19.90 13.06
C PHE A 141 -11.81 19.14 14.10
N PRO A 142 -12.27 19.82 15.18
CA PRO A 142 -13.11 19.20 16.21
C PRO A 142 -14.56 19.04 15.71
N ASP A 143 -14.75 18.44 14.53
CA ASP A 143 -16.04 18.13 13.96
C ASP A 143 -16.31 16.61 13.97
N THR A 144 -17.56 16.22 13.73
CA THR A 144 -18.02 14.82 13.70
C THR A 144 -18.32 14.32 12.28
N ARG A 145 -17.78 14.98 11.25
CA ARG A 145 -18.12 14.69 9.84
C ARG A 145 -17.51 13.39 9.30
N SER A 146 -16.55 12.82 10.00
CA SER A 146 -15.90 11.56 9.64
C SER A 146 -16.06 10.50 10.75
N PRO A 147 -17.28 9.96 10.99
CA PRO A 147 -17.53 9.03 12.10
C PRO A 147 -16.89 7.65 11.90
N HIS A 148 -16.68 7.19 10.66
CA HIS A 148 -16.26 5.82 10.35
C HIS A 148 -14.81 5.71 9.87
N VAL A 149 -13.90 6.50 10.48
CA VAL A 149 -12.47 6.57 10.07
C VAL A 149 -11.79 5.20 10.13
N VAL A 150 -12.00 4.44 11.21
CA VAL A 150 -11.38 3.12 11.39
C VAL A 150 -11.93 2.10 10.37
N LEU A 151 -13.21 2.17 10.06
CA LEU A 151 -13.81 1.29 9.03
C LEU A 151 -13.26 1.59 7.63
N ALA A 152 -13.01 2.86 7.31
CA ALA A 152 -12.43 3.27 6.04
C ALA A 152 -10.96 2.84 5.88
N PHE A 153 -10.25 2.56 6.97
CA PHE A 153 -8.88 2.08 6.95
C PHE A 153 -8.76 0.61 6.53
N LEU A 154 -9.78 -0.20 6.78
CA LEU A 154 -9.76 -1.64 6.54
C LEU A 154 -9.57 -2.02 5.05
N PRO A 155 -10.27 -1.41 4.07
CA PRO A 155 -10.02 -1.66 2.65
C PRO A 155 -8.59 -1.34 2.21
N LEU A 156 -7.96 -0.31 2.79
CA LEU A 156 -6.57 0.04 2.51
C LEU A 156 -5.60 -1.06 2.94
N LEU A 157 -5.84 -1.70 4.09
CA LEU A 157 -5.03 -2.84 4.54
C LEU A 157 -5.19 -4.06 3.63
N VAL A 158 -6.42 -4.37 3.22
CA VAL A 158 -6.70 -5.48 2.30
C VAL A 158 -6.09 -5.23 0.92
N PHE A 159 -6.18 -3.99 0.42
CA PHE A 159 -5.50 -3.61 -0.81
C PHE A 159 -3.99 -3.82 -0.71
N GLY A 160 -3.37 -3.47 0.43
CA GLY A 160 -1.94 -3.67 0.66
C GLY A 160 -1.51 -5.14 0.57
N LEU A 161 -2.34 -6.07 1.05
CA LEU A 161 -2.10 -7.51 0.92
C LEU A 161 -2.07 -7.94 -0.56
N PHE A 162 -3.07 -7.51 -1.34
CA PHE A 162 -3.13 -7.76 -2.78
C PHE A 162 -1.91 -7.16 -3.50
N PHE A 163 -1.63 -5.89 -3.25
CA PHE A 163 -0.56 -5.16 -3.90
C PHE A 163 0.82 -5.75 -3.60
N LEU A 164 1.07 -6.14 -2.34
CA LEU A 164 2.30 -6.82 -1.94
C LEU A 164 2.46 -8.18 -2.66
N SER A 165 1.38 -8.96 -2.74
CA SER A 165 1.40 -10.25 -3.44
C SER A 165 1.71 -10.08 -4.93
N LEU A 166 1.19 -9.02 -5.54
CA LEU A 166 1.49 -8.65 -6.92
C LEU A 166 2.97 -8.25 -7.09
N ILE A 167 3.53 -7.46 -6.17
CA ILE A 167 4.95 -7.09 -6.18
C ILE A 167 5.84 -8.34 -6.04
N VAL A 168 5.54 -9.23 -5.10
CA VAL A 168 6.31 -10.47 -4.86
C VAL A 168 6.26 -11.37 -6.09
N PHE A 169 5.08 -11.57 -6.68
CA PHE A 169 4.91 -12.34 -7.91
C PHE A 169 5.70 -11.74 -9.07
N GLY A 170 5.54 -10.42 -9.30
CA GLY A 170 6.25 -9.71 -10.36
C GLY A 170 7.77 -9.76 -10.19
N SER A 171 8.26 -9.60 -8.96
CA SER A 171 9.68 -9.71 -8.64
C SER A 171 10.23 -11.14 -8.82
N THR A 172 9.39 -12.17 -8.61
CA THR A 172 9.79 -13.57 -8.84
C THR A 172 9.83 -13.91 -10.33
N LEU A 173 8.91 -13.34 -11.12
CA LEU A 173 8.86 -13.54 -12.58
C LEU A 173 10.04 -12.85 -13.27
N ALA A 174 10.40 -11.67 -12.83
CA ALA A 174 11.42 -10.84 -13.43
C ALA A 174 12.82 -11.47 -13.37
N THR A 175 13.61 -11.17 -14.39
CA THR A 175 15.03 -11.53 -14.47
C THR A 175 15.95 -10.39 -14.01
N ASN A 176 15.42 -9.15 -13.98
CA ASN A 176 16.14 -7.95 -13.58
C ASN A 176 15.45 -7.24 -12.38
N ASN A 177 16.18 -6.32 -11.73
CA ASN A 177 15.71 -5.63 -10.54
C ASN A 177 14.45 -4.77 -10.76
N TYR A 178 14.24 -4.27 -11.97
CA TYR A 178 13.15 -3.38 -12.31
C TYR A 178 11.95 -4.08 -12.96
N GLY A 179 12.12 -5.30 -13.47
CA GLY A 179 11.06 -6.02 -14.17
C GLY A 179 9.84 -6.31 -13.30
N GLY A 180 10.06 -6.61 -12.02
CA GLY A 180 8.98 -6.80 -11.06
C GLY A 180 8.17 -5.53 -10.81
N LEU A 181 8.86 -4.38 -10.72
CA LEU A 181 8.22 -3.08 -10.61
C LEU A 181 7.41 -2.74 -11.87
N LEU A 182 8.00 -2.93 -13.06
CA LEU A 182 7.32 -2.67 -14.33
C LEU A 182 6.06 -3.52 -14.48
N LEU A 183 6.14 -4.82 -14.17
CA LEU A 183 4.97 -5.70 -14.20
C LEU A 183 3.88 -5.21 -13.25
N THR A 184 4.25 -4.83 -12.03
CA THR A 184 3.30 -4.29 -11.05
C THR A 184 2.61 -3.02 -11.55
N ILE A 185 3.37 -2.10 -12.16
CA ILE A 185 2.82 -0.87 -12.74
C ILE A 185 1.86 -1.18 -13.89
N VAL A 186 2.23 -2.09 -14.80
CA VAL A 186 1.38 -2.48 -15.94
C VAL A 186 0.06 -3.09 -15.45
N VAL A 187 0.13 -4.04 -14.49
CA VAL A 187 -1.09 -4.66 -13.94
C VAL A 187 -1.96 -3.62 -13.24
N MET A 188 -1.37 -2.73 -12.46
CA MET A 188 -2.13 -1.65 -11.81
C MET A 188 -2.78 -0.72 -12.84
N ALA A 189 -2.08 -0.35 -13.91
CA ALA A 189 -2.65 0.47 -14.98
C ALA A 189 -3.85 -0.23 -15.66
N LEU A 190 -3.75 -1.53 -15.94
CA LEU A 190 -4.85 -2.32 -16.48
C LEU A 190 -6.06 -2.37 -15.52
N LEU A 191 -5.82 -2.52 -14.23
CA LEU A 191 -6.88 -2.49 -13.22
C LEU A 191 -7.54 -1.10 -13.13
N TYR A 192 -6.78 -0.01 -13.24
CA TYR A 192 -7.34 1.35 -13.31
C TYR A 192 -8.18 1.55 -14.58
N LEU A 193 -7.75 1.05 -15.73
CA LEU A 193 -8.56 1.07 -16.95
C LEU A 193 -9.84 0.23 -16.80
N ALA A 194 -9.74 -0.96 -16.20
CA ALA A 194 -10.90 -1.81 -15.91
C ALA A 194 -11.90 -1.13 -14.97
N GLN A 195 -11.45 -0.25 -14.07
CA GLN A 195 -12.31 0.53 -13.17
C GLN A 195 -13.25 1.49 -13.94
N MET A 196 -12.92 1.87 -15.17
CA MET A 196 -13.78 2.72 -16.00
C MET A 196 -15.04 1.97 -16.50
N VAL A 197 -15.01 0.64 -16.52
CA VAL A 197 -16.13 -0.20 -16.96
C VAL A 197 -17.08 -0.42 -15.77
N LYS A 198 -18.31 0.10 -15.85
CA LYS A 198 -19.31 0.06 -14.76
C LYS A 198 -19.55 -1.35 -14.20
N SER A 199 -19.57 -2.36 -15.06
CA SER A 199 -19.82 -3.77 -14.66
C SER A 199 -18.71 -4.34 -13.75
N TRP A 200 -17.49 -3.81 -13.83
CA TRP A 200 -16.30 -4.33 -13.13
C TRP A 200 -15.93 -3.52 -11.88
N GLN A 201 -16.55 -2.34 -11.70
CA GLN A 201 -16.23 -1.43 -10.59
C GLN A 201 -16.34 -2.08 -9.21
N HIS A 202 -17.39 -2.90 -8.99
CA HIS A 202 -17.64 -3.54 -7.70
C HIS A 202 -16.73 -4.74 -7.39
N ALA A 203 -16.07 -5.29 -8.43
CA ALA A 203 -15.22 -6.48 -8.33
C ALA A 203 -13.71 -6.14 -8.36
N ASN A 204 -13.37 -4.90 -8.68
CA ASN A 204 -11.99 -4.49 -8.91
C ASN A 204 -11.28 -4.15 -7.59
N PRO A 205 -10.10 -4.72 -7.30
CA PRO A 205 -9.30 -4.37 -6.13
C PRO A 205 -8.97 -2.87 -6.01
N VAL A 206 -8.89 -2.13 -7.13
CA VAL A 206 -8.64 -0.68 -7.13
C VAL A 206 -9.80 0.10 -6.48
N ALA A 207 -11.03 -0.43 -6.47
CA ALA A 207 -12.14 0.20 -5.77
C ALA A 207 -11.87 0.37 -4.27
N LEU A 208 -11.05 -0.51 -3.67
CA LEU A 208 -10.68 -0.46 -2.26
C LEU A 208 -9.92 0.82 -1.88
N ILE A 209 -9.22 1.42 -2.83
CA ILE A 209 -8.45 2.66 -2.62
C ILE A 209 -9.13 3.89 -3.22
N GLY A 210 -10.08 3.72 -4.14
CA GLY A 210 -10.84 4.81 -4.74
C GLY A 210 -12.11 5.17 -3.96
N ASP A 211 -12.81 4.16 -3.46
CA ASP A 211 -14.13 4.31 -2.85
C ASP A 211 -14.13 4.25 -1.32
N ASN A 212 -12.98 3.99 -0.69
CA ASN A 212 -12.85 3.96 0.77
C ASN A 212 -13.24 5.29 1.44
N MET A 213 -13.07 6.43 0.74
CA MET A 213 -13.51 7.74 1.24
C MET A 213 -15.03 7.81 1.47
N LYS A 214 -15.83 7.04 0.73
CA LYS A 214 -17.29 6.99 0.91
C LYS A 214 -17.67 6.38 2.26
N ILE A 215 -16.81 5.50 2.81
CA ILE A 215 -17.02 4.86 4.10
C ILE A 215 -16.87 5.87 5.25
N LEU A 216 -16.05 6.92 5.08
CA LEU A 216 -15.86 7.95 6.12
C LEU A 216 -17.19 8.55 6.58
N VAL A 217 -18.14 8.69 5.66
CA VAL A 217 -19.46 9.31 5.93
C VAL A 217 -20.55 8.25 6.12
N ASN A 218 -20.49 7.15 5.37
CA ASN A 218 -21.53 6.12 5.35
C ASN A 218 -20.91 4.72 5.48
N SER A 219 -21.21 4.03 6.58
CA SER A 219 -20.75 2.66 6.84
C SER A 219 -21.28 1.64 5.80
N ASP A 220 -22.47 1.87 5.19
CA ASP A 220 -23.03 0.97 4.18
C ASP A 220 -22.17 0.87 2.91
N ALA A 221 -21.30 1.86 2.68
CA ALA A 221 -20.33 1.80 1.59
C ALA A 221 -19.35 0.63 1.75
N LEU A 222 -19.08 0.16 2.98
CA LEU A 222 -18.24 -1.01 3.22
C LEU A 222 -18.86 -2.29 2.65
N THR A 223 -20.17 -2.48 2.80
CA THR A 223 -20.86 -3.67 2.25
C THR A 223 -20.78 -3.73 0.72
N LYS A 224 -20.78 -2.57 0.06
CA LYS A 224 -20.60 -2.47 -1.40
C LYS A 224 -19.18 -2.80 -1.85
N LEU A 225 -18.18 -2.61 -0.97
CA LEU A 225 -16.79 -2.95 -1.24
C LEU A 225 -16.41 -4.40 -0.85
N MET A 226 -17.29 -5.12 -0.15
CA MET A 226 -17.05 -6.52 0.23
C MET A 226 -16.66 -7.42 -0.95
N PRO A 227 -17.34 -7.38 -2.13
CA PRO A 227 -16.92 -8.19 -3.27
C PRO A 227 -15.49 -7.89 -3.72
N ALA A 228 -15.11 -6.62 -3.79
CA ALA A 228 -13.75 -6.22 -4.14
C ALA A 228 -12.72 -6.68 -3.09
N MET A 229 -13.07 -6.65 -1.79
CA MET A 229 -12.21 -7.17 -0.71
C MET A 229 -12.00 -8.67 -0.86
N VAL A 230 -13.05 -9.45 -1.08
CA VAL A 230 -12.95 -10.89 -1.28
C VAL A 230 -12.09 -11.22 -2.51
N ILE A 231 -12.33 -10.55 -3.62
CA ILE A 231 -11.54 -10.75 -4.85
C ILE A 231 -10.08 -10.36 -4.62
N ALA A 232 -9.79 -9.26 -3.92
CA ALA A 232 -8.43 -8.84 -3.61
C ALA A 232 -7.70 -9.90 -2.76
N VAL A 233 -8.37 -10.48 -1.75
CA VAL A 233 -7.78 -11.54 -0.92
C VAL A 233 -7.57 -12.82 -1.73
N VAL A 234 -8.55 -13.25 -2.52
CA VAL A 234 -8.42 -14.44 -3.39
C VAL A 234 -7.28 -14.24 -4.39
N ALA A 235 -7.23 -13.08 -5.05
CA ALA A 235 -6.16 -12.76 -5.99
C ALA A 235 -4.79 -12.73 -5.29
N ALA A 236 -4.69 -12.18 -4.08
CA ALA A 236 -3.46 -12.20 -3.29
C ALA A 236 -2.98 -13.62 -3.00
N VAL A 237 -3.88 -14.51 -2.60
CA VAL A 237 -3.56 -15.92 -2.33
C VAL A 237 -3.10 -16.62 -3.62
N VAL A 238 -3.81 -16.42 -4.73
CA VAL A 238 -3.46 -17.02 -6.03
C VAL A 238 -2.07 -16.54 -6.50
N LEU A 239 -1.81 -15.24 -6.45
CA LEU A 239 -0.52 -14.65 -6.83
C LEU A 239 0.61 -15.16 -5.94
N PHE A 240 0.36 -15.32 -4.65
CA PHE A 240 1.33 -15.83 -3.70
C PHE A 240 1.71 -17.28 -4.00
N PHE A 241 0.72 -18.17 -4.22
CA PHE A 241 1.00 -19.54 -4.62
C PHE A 241 1.65 -19.64 -6.01
N ALA A 242 1.26 -18.77 -6.94
CA ALA A 242 1.91 -18.68 -8.25
C ALA A 242 3.38 -18.28 -8.13
N ALA A 243 3.72 -17.33 -7.25
CA ALA A 243 5.10 -16.94 -6.97
C ALA A 243 5.94 -18.10 -6.43
N ILE A 244 5.39 -18.91 -5.50
CA ILE A 244 6.06 -20.10 -4.96
C ILE A 244 6.34 -21.11 -6.07
N LYS A 245 5.32 -21.48 -6.86
CA LYS A 245 5.48 -22.45 -7.96
C LYS A 245 6.47 -21.97 -9.01
N LEU A 246 6.47 -20.66 -9.29
CA LEU A 246 7.38 -20.08 -10.27
C LEU A 246 8.83 -20.16 -9.78
N LEU A 247 9.08 -19.85 -8.49
CA LEU A 247 10.41 -19.93 -7.91
C LEU A 247 10.94 -21.37 -7.87
N ASP A 248 10.06 -22.35 -7.61
CA ASP A 248 10.45 -23.79 -7.59
C ASP A 248 10.90 -24.29 -8.98
N ARG A 249 10.29 -23.77 -10.06
CA ARG A 249 10.63 -24.12 -11.44
C ARG A 249 11.82 -23.35 -12.03
N LYS A 250 12.20 -22.26 -11.41
CA LYS A 250 13.28 -21.39 -11.92
C LYS A 250 14.63 -22.09 -11.75
N LYS A 251 15.38 -22.23 -12.87
CA LYS A 251 16.79 -22.66 -12.82
C LYS A 251 17.58 -21.54 -12.14
N LEU A 252 18.16 -21.82 -10.99
CA LEU A 252 19.00 -20.91 -10.22
C LEU A 252 20.47 -21.15 -10.54
#